data_76af3cb1210dcf899acec493687c6222
#
_entry.id   76af3cb1210dcf899acec493687c6222
#
_cell.length_a   1.000
_cell.length_b   1.000
_cell.length_c   1.000
_cell.angle_alpha   90.00
_cell.angle_beta   90.00
_cell.angle_gamma   90.00
#
_symmetry.space_group_name_H-M   'P 1'
#
loop_
_entity.id
_entity.type
_entity.pdbx_description
1 polymer ?
#
loop_
_entity_poly.entity_id
_entity_poly.type
_entity_poly.pdbx_seq_one_letter_code
_entity_poly.pdbx_strand_id
1 'polypeptide(L)'
;MVEVSVRHAEPHDGEALHRILSGPKAIEGTLQLPLQSVEKRREWLSEMPEGFHHLVACVEGEVVGSLGLRAFPTLWRRRHVAEIGMAVRDDWQGRGVGTALMEAALDLADNWLNLTRVELTVYVDNAAGVALYKKFGFEIEGTHYCFAFRSGEYVDAYSMARTK
;
A
#
# COMPACT_ATOMS: atom_id res chain seq x y z
N MET A 1 -4.47 -17.96 15.29
CA MET A 1 -3.87 -16.97 14.40
C MET A 1 -4.28 -17.31 12.98
N VAL A 2 -4.74 -16.35 12.20
CA VAL A 2 -5.15 -16.60 10.81
C VAL A 2 -3.89 -16.69 9.95
N GLU A 3 -3.80 -17.72 9.12
CA GLU A 3 -2.72 -17.86 8.15
C GLU A 3 -2.94 -16.92 6.98
N VAL A 4 -1.99 -16.01 6.74
CA VAL A 4 -2.03 -15.04 5.65
C VAL A 4 -0.94 -15.41 4.66
N SER A 5 -1.31 -15.72 3.42
CA SER A 5 -0.36 -15.91 2.32
C SER A 5 -0.29 -14.66 1.45
N VAL A 6 0.90 -14.37 0.92
CA VAL A 6 1.11 -13.21 0.05
C VAL A 6 1.61 -13.68 -1.30
N ARG A 7 1.03 -13.14 -2.36
CA ARG A 7 1.44 -13.40 -3.75
C ARG A 7 1.34 -12.15 -4.60
N HIS A 8 1.90 -12.18 -5.78
CA HIS A 8 1.70 -11.10 -6.76
C HIS A 8 0.24 -11.05 -7.23
N ALA A 9 -0.28 -9.85 -7.44
CA ALA A 9 -1.61 -9.66 -8.00
C ALA A 9 -1.64 -10.10 -9.46
N GLU A 10 -2.77 -10.64 -9.88
CA GLU A 10 -3.03 -11.06 -11.25
C GLU A 10 -4.26 -10.33 -11.80
N PRO A 11 -4.47 -10.26 -13.13
CA PRO A 11 -5.60 -9.53 -13.72
C PRO A 11 -6.98 -9.95 -13.16
N HIS A 12 -7.15 -11.22 -12.80
CA HIS A 12 -8.41 -11.70 -12.22
C HIS A 12 -8.68 -11.21 -10.80
N ASP A 13 -7.71 -10.57 -10.13
CA ASP A 13 -7.89 -9.99 -8.80
C ASP A 13 -8.61 -8.62 -8.80
N GLY A 14 -8.98 -8.12 -9.98
CA GLY A 14 -9.59 -6.79 -10.12
C GLY A 14 -10.82 -6.55 -9.25
N GLU A 15 -11.72 -7.53 -9.16
CA GLU A 15 -12.92 -7.43 -8.31
C GLU A 15 -12.56 -7.43 -6.81
N ALA A 16 -11.60 -8.26 -6.41
CA ALA A 16 -11.15 -8.31 -5.02
C ALA A 16 -10.49 -7.00 -4.61
N LEU A 17 -9.63 -6.43 -5.46
CA LEU A 17 -9.04 -5.11 -5.24
C LEU A 17 -10.11 -4.01 -5.16
N HIS A 18 -11.11 -4.09 -6.02
CA HIS A 18 -12.22 -3.14 -5.97
C HIS A 18 -12.96 -3.20 -4.63
N ARG A 19 -13.22 -4.39 -4.10
CA ARG A 19 -13.82 -4.56 -2.77
C ARG A 19 -12.95 -4.00 -1.66
N ILE A 20 -11.63 -4.23 -1.70
CA ILE A 20 -10.68 -3.70 -0.71
C ILE A 20 -10.70 -2.18 -0.71
N LEU A 21 -10.60 -1.56 -1.89
CA LEU A 21 -10.42 -0.11 -2.04
C LEU A 21 -11.72 0.69 -2.01
N SER A 22 -12.87 0.03 -1.99
CA SER A 22 -14.20 0.67 -1.96
C SER A 22 -14.84 0.69 -0.57
N GLY A 23 -14.21 0.07 0.43
CA GLY A 23 -14.67 0.15 1.81
C GLY A 23 -14.52 1.57 2.39
N PRO A 24 -15.42 2.00 3.28
CA PRO A 24 -15.38 3.35 3.86
C PRO A 24 -14.02 3.70 4.50
N LYS A 25 -13.44 2.80 5.27
CA LYS A 25 -12.12 3.02 5.91
C LYS A 25 -11.00 3.09 4.88
N ALA A 26 -11.05 2.26 3.84
CA ALA A 26 -10.05 2.28 2.76
C ALA A 26 -10.12 3.59 1.96
N ILE A 27 -11.31 4.08 1.66
CA ILE A 27 -11.50 5.38 0.98
C ILE A 27 -10.94 6.51 1.85
N GLU A 28 -11.25 6.54 3.13
CA GLU A 28 -10.72 7.57 4.05
C GLU A 28 -9.21 7.48 4.25
N GLY A 29 -8.65 6.28 4.24
CA GLY A 29 -7.21 6.04 4.49
C GLY A 29 -6.32 6.10 3.26
N THR A 30 -6.88 6.29 2.06
CA THR A 30 -6.14 6.31 0.80
C THR A 30 -6.51 7.56 -0.02
N LEU A 31 -6.01 7.64 -1.26
CA LEU A 31 -6.40 8.67 -2.23
C LEU A 31 -7.53 8.20 -3.16
N GLN A 32 -8.23 7.13 -2.79
CA GLN A 32 -9.33 6.61 -3.59
C GLN A 32 -10.55 7.54 -3.52
N LEU A 33 -11.21 7.70 -4.65
CA LEU A 33 -12.52 8.35 -4.71
C LEU A 33 -13.63 7.31 -4.48
N PRO A 34 -14.76 7.68 -3.89
CA PRO A 34 -15.94 6.82 -3.87
C PRO A 34 -16.49 6.58 -5.29
N LEU A 35 -17.29 5.54 -5.44
CA LEU A 35 -17.99 5.22 -6.69
C LEU A 35 -17.08 4.90 -7.89
N GLN A 36 -15.92 4.30 -7.63
CA GLN A 36 -15.01 3.89 -8.69
C GLN A 36 -15.51 2.68 -9.48
N SER A 37 -15.14 2.64 -10.77
CA SER A 37 -15.45 1.53 -11.67
C SER A 37 -14.57 0.31 -11.40
N VAL A 38 -15.19 -0.88 -11.34
CA VAL A 38 -14.42 -2.14 -11.26
C VAL A 38 -13.61 -2.40 -12.53
N GLU A 39 -14.10 -1.97 -13.68
CA GLU A 39 -13.40 -2.15 -14.96
C GLU A 39 -12.07 -1.39 -14.99
N LYS A 40 -12.02 -0.17 -14.47
CA LYS A 40 -10.77 0.57 -14.34
C LYS A 40 -9.74 -0.14 -13.46
N ARG A 41 -10.17 -0.90 -12.46
CA ARG A 41 -9.26 -1.74 -11.65
C ARG A 41 -8.65 -2.86 -12.48
N ARG A 42 -9.46 -3.52 -13.30
CA ARG A 42 -8.99 -4.60 -14.19
C ARG A 42 -8.01 -4.09 -15.23
N GLU A 43 -8.34 -2.98 -15.87
CA GLU A 43 -7.46 -2.31 -16.84
C GLU A 43 -6.11 -1.96 -16.21
N TRP A 44 -6.12 -1.35 -15.04
CA TRP A 44 -4.91 -0.98 -14.33
C TRP A 44 -4.03 -2.19 -13.99
N LEU A 45 -4.60 -3.30 -13.54
CA LEU A 45 -3.85 -4.53 -13.26
C LEU A 45 -3.24 -5.14 -14.52
N SER A 46 -3.87 -4.95 -15.67
CA SER A 46 -3.36 -5.46 -16.95
C SER A 46 -2.23 -4.62 -17.54
N GLU A 47 -2.10 -3.38 -17.11
CA GLU A 47 -1.19 -2.37 -17.69
C GLU A 47 -0.25 -1.76 -16.64
N MET A 48 0.15 -2.51 -15.62
CA MET A 48 1.05 -2.01 -14.60
C MET A 48 2.38 -1.55 -15.19
N PRO A 49 2.88 -0.37 -14.80
CA PRO A 49 4.14 0.14 -15.31
C PRO A 49 5.33 -0.69 -14.82
N GLU A 50 6.44 -0.62 -15.57
CA GLU A 50 7.70 -1.21 -15.17
C GLU A 50 8.14 -0.68 -13.78
N GLY A 51 8.64 -1.57 -12.95
CA GLY A 51 9.06 -1.25 -11.58
C GLY A 51 7.92 -1.28 -10.56
N PHE A 52 6.69 -1.52 -10.98
CA PHE A 52 5.56 -1.66 -10.07
C PHE A 52 5.34 -3.14 -9.70
N HIS A 53 5.41 -3.42 -8.40
CA HIS A 53 5.15 -4.75 -7.84
C HIS A 53 3.88 -4.67 -7.00
N HIS A 54 2.83 -5.34 -7.41
CA HIS A 54 1.56 -5.35 -6.70
C HIS A 54 1.38 -6.68 -5.98
N LEU A 55 1.38 -6.63 -4.65
CA LEU A 55 1.18 -7.80 -3.80
C LEU A 55 -0.25 -7.84 -3.27
N VAL A 56 -0.78 -9.04 -3.15
CA VAL A 56 -2.08 -9.28 -2.50
C VAL A 56 -1.91 -10.27 -1.36
N ALA A 57 -2.63 -10.04 -0.28
CA ALA A 57 -2.72 -10.92 0.87
C ALA A 57 -4.00 -11.74 0.78
N CYS A 58 -3.84 -13.05 0.92
CA CYS A 58 -4.94 -14.02 0.83
C CYS A 58 -5.13 -14.76 2.15
N VAL A 59 -6.38 -14.94 2.54
CA VAL A 59 -6.81 -15.76 3.66
C VAL A 59 -7.88 -16.73 3.14
N GLU A 60 -7.66 -18.03 3.35
CA GLU A 60 -8.56 -19.09 2.86
C GLU A 60 -8.93 -18.96 1.37
N GLY A 61 -7.98 -18.48 0.56
CA GLY A 61 -8.16 -18.27 -0.88
C GLY A 61 -8.83 -16.93 -1.26
N GLU A 62 -9.26 -16.13 -0.29
CA GLU A 62 -9.87 -14.83 -0.52
C GLU A 62 -8.83 -13.71 -0.41
N VAL A 63 -8.79 -12.80 -1.37
CA VAL A 63 -7.91 -11.62 -1.34
C VAL A 63 -8.52 -10.56 -0.41
N VAL A 64 -7.78 -10.21 0.64
CA VAL A 64 -8.27 -9.33 1.72
C VAL A 64 -7.39 -8.11 1.96
N GLY A 65 -6.26 -8.01 1.30
CA GLY A 65 -5.37 -6.86 1.39
C GLY A 65 -4.50 -6.73 0.16
N SER A 66 -3.96 -5.54 -0.05
CA SER A 66 -3.03 -5.26 -1.14
C SER A 66 -1.96 -4.26 -0.75
N LEU A 67 -0.79 -4.39 -1.36
CA LEU A 67 0.33 -3.46 -1.23
C LEU A 67 0.97 -3.27 -2.60
N GLY A 68 1.06 -2.02 -3.04
CA GLY A 68 1.85 -1.66 -4.20
C GLY A 68 3.23 -1.17 -3.80
N LEU A 69 4.28 -1.72 -4.40
CA LEU A 69 5.65 -1.25 -4.29
C LEU A 69 6.05 -0.70 -5.64
N ARG A 70 6.30 0.60 -5.72
CA ARG A 70 6.69 1.30 -6.93
C ARG A 70 8.16 1.68 -6.88
N ALA A 71 9.01 0.92 -7.58
CA ALA A 71 10.41 1.30 -7.81
C ALA A 71 10.51 2.28 -8.99
N PHE A 72 11.66 2.95 -9.11
CA PHE A 72 11.91 3.95 -10.16
C PHE A 72 13.07 3.55 -11.06
N PRO A 73 12.94 2.46 -11.86
CA PRO A 73 14.07 1.92 -12.63
C PRO A 73 14.60 2.89 -13.69
N THR A 74 13.77 3.78 -14.19
CA THR A 74 14.13 4.79 -15.22
C THR A 74 14.67 6.09 -14.63
N LEU A 75 14.51 6.32 -13.34
CA LEU A 75 15.06 7.48 -12.64
C LEU A 75 16.44 7.14 -12.07
N TRP A 76 17.47 7.24 -12.86
CA TRP A 76 18.82 6.73 -12.59
C TRP A 76 19.35 7.08 -11.20
N ARG A 77 19.10 8.28 -10.73
CA ARG A 77 19.56 8.75 -9.41
C ARG A 77 18.62 8.34 -8.25
N ARG A 78 17.48 7.72 -8.56
CA ARG A 78 16.51 7.20 -7.59
C ARG A 78 16.23 5.70 -7.75
N ARG A 79 17.09 4.97 -8.42
CA ARG A 79 16.94 3.52 -8.60
C ARG A 79 16.98 2.73 -7.29
N HIS A 80 17.52 3.32 -6.24
CA HIS A 80 17.61 2.74 -4.89
C HIS A 80 16.34 2.98 -4.05
N VAL A 81 15.33 3.65 -4.60
CA VAL A 81 14.13 4.09 -3.90
C VAL A 81 12.89 3.36 -4.40
N ALA A 82 11.99 3.04 -3.50
CA ALA A 82 10.61 2.67 -3.85
C ALA A 82 9.62 3.41 -2.94
N GLU A 83 8.42 3.61 -3.49
CA GLU A 83 7.25 4.04 -2.71
C GLU A 83 6.33 2.85 -2.46
N ILE A 84 5.70 2.81 -1.31
CA ILE A 84 4.68 1.82 -1.01
C ILE A 84 3.34 2.49 -0.67
N GLY A 85 2.26 1.80 -1.03
CA GLY A 85 0.91 2.10 -0.60
C GLY A 85 0.18 0.80 -0.29
N MET A 86 -0.60 0.78 0.77
CA MET A 86 -1.25 -0.42 1.26
C MET A 86 -2.70 -0.15 1.63
N ALA A 87 -3.55 -1.13 1.39
CA ALA A 87 -4.91 -1.14 1.87
C ALA A 87 -5.30 -2.55 2.34
N VAL A 88 -6.02 -2.63 3.43
CA VAL A 88 -6.59 -3.87 3.96
C VAL A 88 -8.10 -3.70 3.99
N ARG A 89 -8.84 -4.72 3.53
CA ARG A 89 -10.31 -4.70 3.57
C ARG A 89 -10.80 -4.41 4.99
N ASP A 90 -11.80 -3.57 5.11
CA ASP A 90 -12.22 -2.99 6.39
C ASP A 90 -12.48 -4.04 7.49
N ASP A 91 -13.09 -5.16 7.13
CA ASP A 91 -13.40 -6.27 8.05
C ASP A 91 -12.19 -7.14 8.42
N TRP A 92 -11.07 -6.95 7.73
CA TRP A 92 -9.81 -7.68 7.96
C TRP A 92 -8.71 -6.83 8.61
N GLN A 93 -9.01 -5.58 8.94
CA GLN A 93 -8.06 -4.72 9.65
C GLN A 93 -7.80 -5.22 11.08
N GLY A 94 -6.58 -5.03 11.59
CA GLY A 94 -6.19 -5.48 12.92
C GLY A 94 -6.01 -7.00 13.09
N ARG A 95 -5.90 -7.75 11.99
CA ARG A 95 -5.77 -9.22 11.98
C ARG A 95 -4.43 -9.73 11.42
N GLY A 96 -3.42 -8.86 11.33
CA GLY A 96 -2.08 -9.24 10.84
C GLY A 96 -1.89 -9.19 9.33
N VAL A 97 -2.91 -8.83 8.55
CA VAL A 97 -2.83 -8.75 7.08
C VAL A 97 -1.79 -7.71 6.63
N GLY A 98 -1.84 -6.51 7.23
CA GLY A 98 -0.85 -5.46 6.93
C GLY A 98 0.57 -5.85 7.31
N THR A 99 0.75 -6.57 8.40
CA THR A 99 2.07 -7.10 8.81
C THR A 99 2.62 -8.07 7.76
N ALA A 100 1.81 -9.02 7.30
CA ALA A 100 2.23 -9.99 6.29
C ALA A 100 2.60 -9.31 4.96
N LEU A 101 1.83 -8.31 4.53
CA LEU A 101 2.13 -7.53 3.33
C LEU A 101 3.45 -6.75 3.46
N MET A 102 3.70 -6.13 4.62
CA MET A 102 4.94 -5.40 4.88
C MET A 102 6.15 -6.31 4.90
N GLU A 103 6.06 -7.47 5.54
CA GLU A 103 7.13 -8.48 5.56
C GLU A 103 7.50 -8.91 4.15
N ALA A 104 6.52 -9.26 3.33
CA ALA A 104 6.75 -9.67 1.95
C ALA A 104 7.34 -8.54 1.08
N ALA A 105 6.82 -7.32 1.21
CA ALA A 105 7.29 -6.18 0.44
C ALA A 105 8.73 -5.79 0.82
N LEU A 106 9.08 -5.83 2.10
CA LEU A 106 10.43 -5.50 2.55
C LEU A 106 11.43 -6.62 2.24
N ASP A 107 11.02 -7.87 2.27
CA ASP A 107 11.86 -8.97 1.76
C ASP A 107 12.18 -8.78 0.28
N LEU A 108 11.18 -8.46 -0.53
CA LEU A 108 11.35 -8.15 -1.95
C LEU A 108 12.31 -6.96 -2.16
N ALA A 109 12.10 -5.88 -1.41
CA ALA A 109 12.94 -4.68 -1.49
C ALA A 109 14.41 -4.94 -1.11
N ASP A 110 14.61 -5.62 0.00
CA ASP A 110 15.94 -5.81 0.60
C ASP A 110 16.77 -6.90 -0.08
N ASN A 111 16.16 -8.02 -0.41
CA ASN A 111 16.86 -9.23 -0.82
C ASN A 111 16.82 -9.48 -2.33
N TRP A 112 15.93 -8.83 -3.06
CA TRP A 112 15.73 -9.10 -4.48
C TRP A 112 15.89 -7.86 -5.39
N LEU A 113 15.44 -6.69 -4.94
CA LEU A 113 15.48 -5.46 -5.72
C LEU A 113 16.63 -4.51 -5.33
N ASN A 114 17.36 -4.81 -4.28
CA ASN A 114 18.45 -3.96 -3.77
C ASN A 114 18.02 -2.50 -3.52
N LEU A 115 16.84 -2.33 -2.93
CA LEU A 115 16.32 -1.02 -2.57
C LEU A 115 16.81 -0.64 -1.17
N THR A 116 17.46 0.50 -1.07
CA THR A 116 18.03 0.99 0.21
C THR A 116 17.15 2.03 0.88
N ARG A 117 16.13 2.53 0.18
CA ARG A 117 15.15 3.46 0.70
C ARG A 117 13.75 3.06 0.26
N VAL A 118 12.86 2.89 1.22
CA VAL A 118 11.42 2.70 0.97
C VAL A 118 10.68 3.85 1.66
N GLU A 119 9.86 4.56 0.91
CA GLU A 119 9.12 5.72 1.40
C GLU A 119 7.62 5.55 1.22
N LEU A 120 6.86 6.28 2.03
CA LEU A 120 5.41 6.29 1.99
C LEU A 120 4.86 7.62 2.48
N THR A 121 3.60 7.87 2.18
CA THR A 121 2.81 8.95 2.76
C THR A 121 1.61 8.35 3.48
N VAL A 122 1.35 8.82 4.69
CA VAL A 122 0.25 8.35 5.53
C VAL A 122 -0.44 9.54 6.20
N TYR A 123 -1.77 9.54 6.26
CA TYR A 123 -2.49 10.60 6.94
C TYR A 123 -2.14 10.67 8.42
N VAL A 124 -2.06 11.88 8.96
CA VAL A 124 -1.64 12.10 10.37
C VAL A 124 -2.59 11.45 11.37
N ASP A 125 -3.85 11.26 11.01
CA ASP A 125 -4.87 10.62 11.86
C ASP A 125 -4.98 9.09 11.68
N ASN A 126 -4.18 8.50 10.80
CA ASN A 126 -4.09 7.05 10.66
C ASN A 126 -3.10 6.46 11.67
N ALA A 127 -3.49 6.48 12.95
CA ALA A 127 -2.64 6.01 14.04
C ALA A 127 -2.19 4.54 13.89
N ALA A 128 -3.08 3.67 13.42
CA ALA A 128 -2.77 2.26 13.20
C ALA A 128 -1.73 2.07 12.09
N GLY A 129 -1.84 2.81 10.99
CA GLY A 129 -0.87 2.79 9.89
C GLY A 129 0.49 3.31 10.35
N VAL A 130 0.54 4.45 11.02
CA VAL A 130 1.78 5.02 11.56
C VAL A 130 2.47 4.04 12.51
N ALA A 131 1.73 3.40 13.40
CA ALA A 131 2.28 2.42 14.34
C ALA A 131 2.85 1.19 13.61
N LEU A 132 2.15 0.68 12.58
CA LEU A 132 2.62 -0.43 11.77
C LEU A 132 3.93 -0.07 11.05
N TYR A 133 4.01 1.08 10.40
CA TYR A 133 5.21 1.49 9.68
C TYR A 133 6.40 1.70 10.62
N LYS A 134 6.19 2.31 11.79
CA LYS A 134 7.23 2.44 12.82
C LYS A 134 7.77 1.08 13.28
N LYS A 135 6.90 0.08 13.43
CA LYS A 135 7.30 -1.30 13.77
C LYS A 135 8.28 -1.88 12.76
N PHE A 136 8.18 -1.50 11.49
CA PHE A 136 9.08 -1.92 10.42
C PHE A 136 10.27 -0.97 10.17
N GLY A 137 10.52 -0.04 11.07
CA GLY A 137 11.69 0.83 11.00
C GLY A 137 11.50 2.10 10.17
N PHE A 138 10.27 2.44 9.79
CA PHE A 138 9.99 3.72 9.14
C PHE A 138 9.98 4.86 10.16
N GLU A 139 10.55 5.98 9.78
CA GLU A 139 10.61 7.21 10.58
C GLU A 139 9.86 8.34 9.86
N ILE A 140 9.26 9.24 10.63
CA ILE A 140 8.62 10.44 10.08
C ILE A 140 9.72 11.42 9.65
N GLU A 141 9.70 11.81 8.38
CA GLU A 141 10.67 12.78 7.82
C GLU A 141 10.07 14.17 7.67
N GLY A 142 8.77 14.30 7.70
CA GLY A 142 8.11 15.59 7.59
C GLY A 142 6.59 15.47 7.55
N THR A 143 5.94 16.63 7.54
CA THR A 143 4.48 16.75 7.44
C THR A 143 4.11 17.56 6.21
N HIS A 144 3.17 17.04 5.42
CA HIS A 144 2.56 17.74 4.30
C HIS A 144 1.24 18.34 4.77
N TYR A 145 1.16 19.66 4.84
CA TYR A 145 -0.07 20.37 5.23
C TYR A 145 -1.07 20.42 4.09
N CYS A 146 -2.35 20.25 4.40
CA CYS A 146 -3.43 20.23 3.40
C CYS A 146 -3.13 19.27 2.25
N PHE A 147 -2.62 18.09 2.60
CA PHE A 147 -2.15 17.10 1.62
C PHE A 147 -3.26 16.57 0.72
N ALA A 148 -4.44 16.33 1.29
CA ALA A 148 -5.59 15.83 0.55
C ALA A 148 -6.89 16.41 1.08
N PHE A 149 -7.92 16.34 0.25
CA PHE A 149 -9.28 16.74 0.61
C PHE A 149 -10.15 15.48 0.71
N ARG A 150 -10.77 15.27 1.87
CA ARG A 150 -11.68 14.14 2.09
C ARG A 150 -12.83 14.54 3.00
N SER A 151 -14.00 14.00 2.75
CA SER A 151 -15.21 14.25 3.58
C SER A 151 -15.45 15.73 3.89
N GLY A 152 -15.15 16.62 2.94
CA GLY A 152 -15.38 18.06 3.07
C GLY A 152 -14.28 18.84 3.79
N GLU A 153 -13.16 18.20 4.17
CA GLU A 153 -12.08 18.83 4.92
C GLU A 153 -10.70 18.49 4.33
N TYR A 154 -9.73 19.38 4.54
CA TYR A 154 -8.33 19.08 4.25
C TYR A 154 -7.73 18.22 5.36
N VAL A 155 -6.86 17.30 4.99
CA VAL A 155 -6.12 16.44 5.90
C VAL A 155 -4.62 16.54 5.62
N ASP A 156 -3.84 16.57 6.69
CA ASP A 156 -2.38 16.53 6.63
C ASP A 156 -1.88 15.09 6.53
N ALA A 157 -0.67 14.93 6.03
CA ALA A 157 -0.03 13.63 5.93
C ALA A 157 1.44 13.66 6.36
N TYR A 158 1.91 12.58 6.96
CA TYR A 158 3.32 12.37 7.20
C TYR A 158 4.00 11.78 5.96
N SER A 159 5.20 12.26 5.69
CA SER A 159 6.17 11.55 4.87
C SER A 159 7.00 10.66 5.78
N MET A 160 7.02 9.37 5.51
CA MET A 160 7.79 8.40 6.27
C MET A 160 8.73 7.62 5.35
N ALA A 161 9.88 7.23 5.86
CA ALA A 161 10.83 6.40 5.10
C ALA A 161 11.60 5.46 6.02
N ARG A 162 12.01 4.35 5.44
CA ARG A 162 12.95 3.40 5.99
C ARG A 162 14.19 3.40 5.10
N THR A 163 15.34 3.67 5.67
CA THR A 163 16.65 3.58 4.98
C THR A 163 17.48 2.43 5.54
N LYS A 164 18.29 1.84 4.68
CA LYS A 164 19.10 0.67 5.03
C LYS A 164 20.59 0.95 4.82
#